data_21848059213338630e1ac7483b989496
#
_entry.id   21848059213338630e1ac7483b989496
#
_cell.length_a   1.000
_cell.length_b   1.000
_cell.length_c   1.000
_cell.angle_alpha   90.00
_cell.angle_beta   90.00
_cell.angle_gamma   90.00
#
_symmetry.space_group_name_H-M   'P 1'
#
loop_
_entity.id
_entity.type
_entity.pdbx_description
1 polymer ?
#
loop_
_entity_poly.entity_id
_entity_poly.type
_entity_poly.pdbx_seq_one_letter_code
_entity_poly.pdbx_strand_id
1 'polypeptide(L)'
;MMVSLLAMAATYEPTLASDSEVCVFFEANSSVTDAPRIWAWEGNTDGRTYVGTDWPGPAMTYMGDTQSGNKIYKWTYTGTLTTPTGLIFTWNNQGGRVDGSFTNHGYYVMGQLTKVIGAGESSFVPNQHVIYQLDLYNFTSAGTLAAAQQRLDYLKDLGIDIIWLMPIHPRGVQGRIGSLGSPYAPRDYHAVNSDFGTIADLKAFVTAAHQRGMQVWLDWVANHTAKDNVWITQHREYYNSTLTSPNGYGDVYQLDYSKEATQLAMIEAMQYWIDQADIDGYRCDYISSNTIPTAFWTRAIKALKEYKPGKTITMLGEGDMANSVQRLLVCGWDYDYAWGFQSALVNNKTNPAGVLNQCKNLVGDLRFTDMSRMVYLTNHDQNYSSSMNTQYGNNVYAFTVLTFTLYGMPLLYNGQETGYLLTRKLDYFNRTPINWNTVDSKMVNTVKALTAFKHSCDALIDNGDRASEVKFLTTGNSNLVAYTRHHNEQTALVVLNLGTSAVNSIVTGIEPGEWKLAIDVNNIAAGLTATPVTLNATQNFSIPAGGYKVYYKGEPAAGGIVGDVNGDGELSIGDVTAMIDMLLSDNGDSAALKRDDVNGDGELSIGDVTALIDILLRL
;
A
#
# COMPACT_ATOMS: atom_id res chain seq x y z
N MET A 1 23.94 -42.29 -18.19
CA MET A 1 22.78 -41.59 -17.63
C MET A 1 22.63 -40.28 -18.39
N MET A 2 21.72 -40.22 -19.34
CA MET A 2 21.41 -38.95 -20.04
C MET A 2 20.53 -38.10 -19.12
N VAL A 3 21.06 -37.01 -18.62
CA VAL A 3 20.24 -35.97 -17.95
C VAL A 3 19.56 -35.19 -19.08
N SER A 4 18.25 -35.41 -19.24
CA SER A 4 17.44 -34.55 -20.11
C SER A 4 17.33 -33.19 -19.48
N LEU A 5 18.03 -32.20 -20.03
CA LEU A 5 17.66 -30.78 -19.82
C LEU A 5 16.24 -30.59 -20.38
N LEU A 6 15.25 -30.51 -19.51
CA LEU A 6 13.99 -29.88 -19.87
C LEU A 6 14.31 -28.39 -20.14
N ALA A 7 14.30 -28.00 -21.42
CA ALA A 7 14.27 -26.59 -21.77
C ALA A 7 12.97 -26.02 -21.16
N MET A 8 13.07 -25.16 -20.17
CA MET A 8 11.93 -24.34 -19.71
C MET A 8 11.44 -23.57 -20.95
N ALA A 9 10.17 -23.76 -21.29
CA ALA A 9 9.56 -22.97 -22.35
C ALA A 9 9.70 -21.48 -21.95
N ALA A 10 10.18 -20.67 -22.89
CA ALA A 10 10.29 -19.24 -22.64
C ALA A 10 8.89 -18.69 -22.29
N THR A 11 8.77 -17.99 -21.15
CA THR A 11 7.55 -17.32 -20.72
C THR A 11 7.25 -16.17 -21.68
N TYR A 12 5.98 -15.97 -22.01
CA TYR A 12 5.55 -14.84 -22.82
C TYR A 12 5.30 -13.61 -21.93
N GLU A 13 5.98 -12.51 -22.25
CA GLU A 13 5.70 -11.21 -21.64
C GLU A 13 4.88 -10.35 -22.62
N PRO A 14 3.69 -9.84 -22.23
CA PRO A 14 2.87 -9.02 -23.08
C PRO A 14 3.57 -7.73 -23.52
N THR A 15 3.62 -7.51 -24.83
CA THR A 15 4.20 -6.30 -25.44
C THR A 15 3.25 -5.67 -26.44
N LEU A 16 3.36 -4.36 -26.63
CA LEU A 16 2.64 -3.60 -27.64
C LEU A 16 3.42 -3.59 -28.95
N ALA A 17 2.72 -3.62 -30.07
CA ALA A 17 3.33 -3.40 -31.39
C ALA A 17 3.68 -1.91 -31.60
N SER A 18 2.90 -1.00 -31.02
CA SER A 18 3.14 0.44 -30.93
C SER A 18 2.23 1.06 -29.85
N ASP A 19 2.57 2.25 -29.36
CA ASP A 19 1.76 3.00 -28.40
C ASP A 19 0.36 3.38 -28.92
N SER A 20 0.19 3.40 -30.25
CA SER A 20 -1.09 3.68 -30.91
C SER A 20 -1.94 2.43 -31.16
N GLU A 21 -1.45 1.25 -30.84
CA GLU A 21 -2.20 0.01 -30.96
C GLU A 21 -3.44 0.04 -30.05
N VAL A 22 -4.58 -0.43 -30.55
CA VAL A 22 -5.78 -0.63 -29.72
C VAL A 22 -5.93 -2.13 -29.48
N CYS A 23 -5.61 -2.58 -28.29
CA CYS A 23 -5.63 -4.02 -27.97
C CYS A 23 -5.94 -4.28 -26.49
N VAL A 24 -6.26 -5.55 -26.21
CA VAL A 24 -6.38 -6.08 -24.84
C VAL A 24 -5.77 -7.47 -24.77
N PHE A 25 -5.31 -7.85 -23.58
CA PHE A 25 -4.78 -9.17 -23.26
C PHE A 25 -5.70 -9.88 -22.28
N PHE A 26 -5.82 -11.19 -22.39
CA PHE A 26 -6.58 -12.05 -21.50
C PHE A 26 -5.72 -13.22 -21.02
N GLU A 27 -5.50 -13.31 -19.73
CA GLU A 27 -4.86 -14.47 -19.09
C GLU A 27 -5.91 -15.47 -18.65
N ALA A 28 -5.76 -16.70 -19.12
CA ALA A 28 -6.64 -17.81 -18.88
C ALA A 28 -5.96 -18.86 -17.99
N ASN A 29 -6.55 -19.19 -16.86
CA ASN A 29 -6.11 -20.30 -16.04
C ASN A 29 -6.56 -21.67 -16.62
N SER A 30 -6.20 -22.78 -15.96
CA SER A 30 -6.49 -24.14 -16.41
C SER A 30 -7.98 -24.49 -16.54
N SER A 31 -8.90 -23.68 -16.03
CA SER A 31 -10.35 -23.87 -16.19
C SER A 31 -10.87 -23.43 -17.56
N VAL A 32 -10.07 -22.70 -18.32
CA VAL A 32 -10.41 -22.25 -19.68
C VAL A 32 -9.94 -23.30 -20.68
N THR A 33 -10.88 -23.95 -21.36
CA THR A 33 -10.61 -25.10 -22.23
C THR A 33 -10.55 -24.75 -23.72
N ASP A 34 -11.05 -23.58 -24.12
CA ASP A 34 -11.02 -23.05 -25.48
C ASP A 34 -10.45 -21.62 -25.51
N ALA A 35 -10.10 -21.12 -26.68
CA ALA A 35 -9.63 -19.75 -26.80
C ALA A 35 -10.74 -18.77 -26.39
N PRO A 36 -10.45 -17.81 -25.47
CA PRO A 36 -11.43 -16.81 -25.10
C PRO A 36 -11.88 -15.99 -26.32
N ARG A 37 -13.12 -15.54 -26.28
CA ARG A 37 -13.71 -14.67 -27.31
C ARG A 37 -13.99 -13.30 -26.75
N ILE A 38 -13.99 -12.29 -27.60
CA ILE A 38 -14.21 -10.91 -27.19
C ILE A 38 -15.34 -10.28 -28.00
N TRP A 39 -16.18 -9.52 -27.30
CA TRP A 39 -17.16 -8.60 -27.85
C TRP A 39 -16.88 -7.20 -27.33
N ALA A 40 -16.68 -6.23 -28.21
CA ALA A 40 -16.33 -4.88 -27.82
C ALA A 40 -17.25 -3.87 -28.52
N TRP A 41 -17.58 -2.77 -27.85
CA TRP A 41 -18.46 -1.72 -28.40
C TRP A 41 -18.16 -0.35 -27.79
N GLU A 42 -18.74 0.69 -28.37
CA GLU A 42 -18.74 2.06 -27.85
C GLU A 42 -20.16 2.64 -27.90
N GLY A 43 -20.62 3.19 -26.77
CA GLY A 43 -21.97 3.76 -26.64
C GLY A 43 -23.06 2.76 -27.07
N ASN A 44 -23.89 3.13 -28.05
CA ASN A 44 -24.94 2.29 -28.62
C ASN A 44 -24.52 1.57 -29.92
N THR A 45 -23.24 1.58 -30.28
CA THR A 45 -22.75 0.92 -31.50
C THR A 45 -22.82 -0.60 -31.33
N ASP A 46 -23.31 -1.31 -32.36
CA ASP A 46 -23.33 -2.77 -32.36
C ASP A 46 -21.87 -3.29 -32.28
N GLY A 47 -21.58 -4.15 -31.32
CA GLY A 47 -20.27 -4.75 -31.14
C GLY A 47 -19.75 -5.47 -32.37
N ARG A 48 -20.61 -5.97 -33.25
CA ARG A 48 -20.27 -6.55 -34.56
C ARG A 48 -19.43 -5.60 -35.41
N THR A 49 -19.65 -4.29 -35.29
CA THR A 49 -18.89 -3.26 -36.00
C THR A 49 -17.43 -3.19 -35.54
N TYR A 50 -17.18 -3.51 -34.26
CA TYR A 50 -15.83 -3.54 -33.69
C TYR A 50 -15.12 -4.89 -33.90
N VAL A 51 -15.83 -5.99 -33.73
CA VAL A 51 -15.21 -7.31 -33.74
C VAL A 51 -15.31 -8.04 -35.09
N GLY A 52 -16.11 -7.52 -36.04
CA GLY A 52 -16.23 -8.03 -37.40
C GLY A 52 -16.99 -9.35 -37.56
N THR A 53 -17.55 -9.89 -36.48
CA THR A 53 -18.28 -11.17 -36.46
C THR A 53 -19.52 -11.07 -35.58
N ASP A 54 -20.45 -12.04 -35.74
CA ASP A 54 -21.61 -12.17 -34.84
C ASP A 54 -21.18 -12.56 -33.41
N TRP A 55 -22.09 -12.30 -32.44
CA TRP A 55 -21.93 -12.76 -31.07
C TRP A 55 -21.60 -14.27 -30.99
N PRO A 56 -20.66 -14.68 -30.15
CA PRO A 56 -19.94 -13.98 -29.08
C PRO A 56 -18.62 -13.30 -29.50
N GLY A 57 -18.43 -13.02 -30.79
CA GLY A 57 -17.24 -12.40 -31.32
C GLY A 57 -16.13 -13.39 -31.69
N PRO A 58 -14.98 -12.90 -32.19
CA PRO A 58 -13.87 -13.74 -32.60
C PRO A 58 -13.15 -14.35 -31.39
N ALA A 59 -12.50 -15.50 -31.62
CA ALA A 59 -11.53 -16.02 -30.69
C ALA A 59 -10.30 -15.09 -30.63
N MET A 60 -9.77 -14.89 -29.42
CA MET A 60 -8.54 -14.15 -29.22
C MET A 60 -7.32 -14.99 -29.67
N THR A 61 -6.27 -14.33 -30.07
CA THR A 61 -5.03 -14.98 -30.54
C THR A 61 -4.19 -15.42 -29.36
N TYR A 62 -3.81 -16.68 -29.29
CA TYR A 62 -2.87 -17.20 -28.29
C TYR A 62 -1.47 -16.62 -28.53
N MET A 63 -0.84 -16.12 -27.46
CA MET A 63 0.46 -15.46 -27.51
C MET A 63 1.57 -16.26 -26.82
N GLY A 64 1.26 -17.06 -25.83
CA GLY A 64 2.22 -17.85 -25.02
C GLY A 64 1.71 -18.13 -23.63
N ASP A 65 2.56 -18.71 -22.77
CA ASP A 65 2.23 -19.07 -21.40
C ASP A 65 2.98 -18.17 -20.41
N THR A 66 2.35 -17.90 -19.25
CA THR A 66 3.00 -17.27 -18.11
C THR A 66 3.98 -18.26 -17.44
N GLN A 67 4.77 -17.77 -16.50
CA GLN A 67 5.64 -18.60 -15.66
C GLN A 67 4.84 -19.64 -14.84
N SER A 68 3.61 -19.32 -14.46
CA SER A 68 2.70 -20.23 -13.76
C SER A 68 1.97 -21.22 -14.67
N GLY A 69 2.17 -21.13 -15.99
CA GLY A 69 1.54 -22.00 -16.99
C GLY A 69 0.13 -21.59 -17.41
N ASN A 70 -0.32 -20.40 -17.04
CA ASN A 70 -1.55 -19.81 -17.57
C ASN A 70 -1.33 -19.33 -19.02
N LYS A 71 -2.38 -19.37 -19.83
CA LYS A 71 -2.30 -18.99 -21.25
C LYS A 71 -2.66 -17.54 -21.45
N ILE A 72 -1.85 -16.81 -22.22
CA ILE A 72 -2.09 -15.41 -22.58
C ILE A 72 -2.64 -15.33 -24.00
N TYR A 73 -3.72 -14.57 -24.17
CA TYR A 73 -4.37 -14.29 -25.44
C TYR A 73 -4.42 -12.79 -25.69
N LYS A 74 -4.37 -12.37 -26.95
CA LYS A 74 -4.46 -10.96 -27.38
C LYS A 74 -5.58 -10.78 -28.39
N TRP A 75 -6.28 -9.66 -28.29
CA TRP A 75 -7.12 -9.14 -29.36
C TRP A 75 -6.68 -7.72 -29.72
N THR A 76 -6.61 -7.43 -31.02
CA THR A 76 -6.23 -6.12 -31.55
C THR A 76 -7.35 -5.59 -32.44
N TYR A 77 -7.74 -4.35 -32.21
CA TYR A 77 -8.67 -3.63 -33.07
C TYR A 77 -7.91 -2.97 -34.22
N THR A 78 -8.31 -3.25 -35.45
CA THR A 78 -7.68 -2.73 -36.69
C THR A 78 -8.61 -1.80 -37.49
N GLY A 79 -9.78 -1.48 -36.95
CA GLY A 79 -10.75 -0.61 -37.61
C GLY A 79 -10.43 0.88 -37.45
N THR A 80 -11.30 1.72 -38.01
CA THR A 80 -11.14 3.20 -38.06
C THR A 80 -12.05 3.94 -37.08
N LEU A 81 -12.85 3.23 -36.29
CA LEU A 81 -13.72 3.84 -35.28
C LEU A 81 -12.92 4.26 -34.04
N THR A 82 -13.53 5.04 -33.20
CA THR A 82 -13.00 5.40 -31.85
C THR A 82 -12.75 4.15 -31.01
N THR A 83 -11.83 4.25 -30.05
CA THR A 83 -11.53 3.16 -29.12
C THR A 83 -12.81 2.67 -28.43
N PRO A 84 -13.05 1.35 -28.31
CA PRO A 84 -14.18 0.81 -27.58
C PRO A 84 -14.24 1.31 -26.14
N THR A 85 -15.41 1.33 -25.54
CA THR A 85 -15.63 1.66 -24.11
C THR A 85 -16.15 0.49 -23.30
N GLY A 86 -16.79 -0.48 -23.95
CA GLY A 86 -17.28 -1.69 -23.31
C GLY A 86 -16.70 -2.95 -23.91
N LEU A 87 -16.60 -4.02 -23.12
CA LEU A 87 -16.18 -5.34 -23.58
C LEU A 87 -16.90 -6.45 -22.81
N ILE A 88 -16.99 -7.62 -23.46
CA ILE A 88 -17.37 -8.88 -22.83
C ILE A 88 -16.36 -9.93 -23.26
N PHE A 89 -15.82 -10.67 -22.30
CA PHE A 89 -15.10 -11.92 -22.56
C PHE A 89 -16.00 -13.12 -22.36
N THR A 90 -15.89 -14.11 -23.24
CA THR A 90 -16.54 -15.41 -23.08
C THR A 90 -15.54 -16.54 -23.35
N TRP A 91 -15.74 -17.70 -22.69
CA TRP A 91 -14.93 -18.92 -22.89
C TRP A 91 -15.77 -20.16 -22.57
N ASN A 92 -15.21 -21.34 -22.83
CA ASN A 92 -15.88 -22.63 -22.60
C ASN A 92 -17.27 -22.70 -23.26
N ASN A 93 -17.33 -22.35 -24.53
CA ASN A 93 -18.59 -22.26 -25.29
C ASN A 93 -19.65 -21.39 -24.59
N GLN A 94 -19.24 -20.24 -24.05
CA GLN A 94 -20.05 -19.28 -23.28
C GLN A 94 -20.48 -19.78 -21.88
N GLY A 95 -19.91 -20.89 -21.38
CA GLY A 95 -20.08 -21.29 -19.99
C GLY A 95 -19.38 -20.36 -19.00
N GLY A 96 -18.34 -19.64 -19.44
CA GLY A 96 -17.70 -18.54 -18.74
C GLY A 96 -17.99 -17.20 -19.44
N ARG A 97 -18.31 -16.15 -18.68
CA ARG A 97 -18.57 -14.81 -19.18
C ARG A 97 -18.21 -13.75 -18.16
N VAL A 98 -17.58 -12.67 -18.59
CA VAL A 98 -17.35 -11.45 -17.81
C VAL A 98 -17.63 -10.23 -18.67
N ASP A 99 -18.49 -9.35 -18.17
CA ASP A 99 -18.83 -8.07 -18.76
C ASP A 99 -18.04 -6.96 -18.05
N GLY A 100 -17.45 -6.02 -18.81
CA GLY A 100 -16.64 -4.98 -18.23
C GLY A 100 -16.45 -3.77 -19.15
N SER A 101 -15.64 -2.83 -18.67
CA SER A 101 -15.20 -1.69 -19.44
C SER A 101 -13.95 -2.05 -20.25
N PHE A 102 -13.89 -1.55 -21.47
CA PHE A 102 -12.69 -1.67 -22.30
C PHE A 102 -11.64 -0.68 -21.82
N THR A 103 -10.48 -1.18 -21.48
CA THR A 103 -9.29 -0.36 -21.21
C THR A 103 -8.26 -0.68 -22.28
N ASN A 104 -7.84 0.31 -23.08
CA ASN A 104 -6.82 0.07 -24.10
C ASN A 104 -5.53 -0.41 -23.46
N HIS A 105 -4.88 -1.41 -24.06
CA HIS A 105 -3.71 -2.13 -23.53
C HIS A 105 -3.97 -2.90 -22.23
N GLY A 106 -5.23 -3.03 -21.80
CA GLY A 106 -5.59 -3.72 -20.58
C GLY A 106 -5.18 -5.19 -20.57
N TYR A 107 -4.60 -5.64 -19.47
CA TYR A 107 -4.30 -7.03 -19.18
C TYR A 107 -5.33 -7.55 -18.17
N TYR A 108 -6.11 -8.52 -18.60
CA TYR A 108 -7.23 -9.07 -17.84
C TYR A 108 -6.94 -10.51 -17.41
N VAL A 109 -6.88 -10.78 -16.12
CA VAL A 109 -6.80 -12.15 -15.58
C VAL A 109 -8.22 -12.67 -15.34
N MET A 110 -8.61 -13.71 -16.07
CA MET A 110 -9.98 -14.26 -16.02
C MET A 110 -11.07 -13.18 -16.18
N GLY A 111 -10.80 -12.17 -17.00
CA GLY A 111 -11.72 -11.04 -17.27
C GLY A 111 -11.65 -9.87 -16.29
N GLN A 112 -10.89 -9.97 -15.21
CA GLN A 112 -10.62 -8.84 -14.31
C GLN A 112 -9.40 -8.06 -14.79
N LEU A 113 -9.53 -6.74 -15.00
CA LEU A 113 -8.41 -5.86 -15.35
C LEU A 113 -7.41 -5.81 -14.19
N THR A 114 -6.15 -6.17 -14.44
CA THR A 114 -5.09 -6.21 -13.42
C THR A 114 -3.98 -5.20 -13.67
N LYS A 115 -3.63 -4.98 -14.93
CA LYS A 115 -2.61 -3.99 -15.33
C LYS A 115 -2.88 -3.44 -16.72
N VAL A 116 -2.15 -2.42 -17.12
CA VAL A 116 -2.17 -1.84 -18.49
C VAL A 116 -0.76 -1.92 -19.05
N ILE A 117 -0.61 -2.61 -20.17
CA ILE A 117 0.71 -2.81 -20.82
C ILE A 117 1.21 -1.49 -21.41
N GLY A 118 2.49 -1.16 -21.17
CA GLY A 118 3.09 0.11 -21.62
C GLY A 118 2.64 1.34 -20.83
N ALA A 119 1.83 1.17 -19.78
CA ALA A 119 1.58 2.22 -18.80
C ALA A 119 2.80 2.42 -17.90
N GLY A 120 2.83 3.53 -17.15
CA GLY A 120 3.85 3.72 -16.11
C GLY A 120 3.89 2.53 -15.19
N GLU A 121 5.01 1.82 -15.17
CA GLU A 121 5.16 0.67 -14.28
C GLU A 121 5.22 1.16 -12.83
N SER A 122 4.50 0.47 -11.94
CA SER A 122 4.69 0.66 -10.51
C SER A 122 6.11 0.23 -10.17
N SER A 123 6.85 1.07 -9.45
CA SER A 123 8.15 0.72 -8.88
C SER A 123 8.01 0.03 -7.53
N PHE A 124 6.81 -0.47 -7.22
CA PHE A 124 6.54 -1.11 -5.95
C PHE A 124 7.42 -2.34 -5.76
N VAL A 125 8.18 -2.33 -4.68
CA VAL A 125 8.95 -3.48 -4.21
C VAL A 125 8.22 -4.04 -2.98
N PRO A 126 7.94 -5.35 -2.93
CA PRO A 126 7.35 -5.98 -1.76
C PRO A 126 8.16 -5.68 -0.50
N ASN A 127 7.47 -5.27 0.56
CA ASN A 127 8.09 -4.84 1.80
C ASN A 127 7.20 -5.14 3.02
N GLN A 128 7.67 -4.77 4.20
CA GLN A 128 6.98 -4.95 5.48
C GLN A 128 6.76 -3.62 6.19
N HIS A 129 6.70 -2.53 5.45
CA HIS A 129 6.61 -1.17 6.00
C HIS A 129 5.35 -0.92 6.82
N VAL A 130 5.50 -0.04 7.80
CA VAL A 130 4.43 0.53 8.64
C VAL A 130 4.46 2.04 8.51
N ILE A 131 3.31 2.63 8.12
CA ILE A 131 3.19 4.07 7.92
C ILE A 131 2.49 4.73 9.12
N TYR A 132 2.98 5.92 9.51
CA TYR A 132 2.42 6.75 10.57
C TYR A 132 1.94 8.08 10.00
N GLN A 133 0.63 8.32 10.02
CA GLN A 133 0.04 9.60 9.63
C GLN A 133 0.17 10.59 10.78
N LEU A 134 0.87 11.69 10.53
CA LEU A 134 1.22 12.69 11.53
C LEU A 134 0.55 14.04 11.22
N ASP A 135 -0.39 14.44 12.07
CA ASP A 135 -0.95 15.80 12.11
C ASP A 135 -0.13 16.64 13.10
N LEU A 136 0.70 17.53 12.59
CA LEU A 136 1.61 18.37 13.39
C LEU A 136 0.89 19.15 14.48
N TYR A 137 -0.28 19.74 14.18
CA TYR A 137 -1.04 20.50 15.18
C TYR A 137 -1.47 19.66 16.38
N ASN A 138 -1.77 18.38 16.14
CA ASN A 138 -2.31 17.50 17.17
C ASN A 138 -1.28 16.52 17.75
N PHE A 139 -0.11 16.35 17.12
CA PHE A 139 0.91 15.41 17.56
C PHE A 139 1.59 15.86 18.87
N THR A 140 1.92 17.14 18.99
CA THR A 140 2.52 17.71 20.20
C THR A 140 1.75 18.92 20.70
N SER A 141 1.95 19.29 21.98
CA SER A 141 1.36 20.52 22.52
C SER A 141 1.90 21.79 21.84
N ALA A 142 3.13 21.79 21.32
CA ALA A 142 3.68 22.89 20.55
C ALA A 142 3.12 22.93 19.11
N GLY A 143 2.87 21.76 18.51
CA GLY A 143 2.35 21.66 17.15
C GLY A 143 3.35 22.07 16.06
N THR A 144 4.66 21.94 16.32
CA THR A 144 5.73 22.36 15.43
C THR A 144 6.57 21.18 14.94
N LEU A 145 7.26 21.36 13.81
CA LEU A 145 8.24 20.39 13.27
C LEU A 145 9.34 20.10 14.29
N ALA A 146 9.89 21.14 14.93
CA ALA A 146 10.93 20.99 15.95
C ALA A 146 10.46 20.14 17.15
N ALA A 147 9.22 20.30 17.60
CA ALA A 147 8.66 19.48 18.68
C ALA A 147 8.35 18.05 18.23
N ALA A 148 7.91 17.85 16.98
CA ALA A 148 7.71 16.54 16.40
C ALA A 148 9.03 15.79 16.22
N GLN A 149 10.10 16.49 15.80
CA GLN A 149 11.45 15.92 15.66
C GLN A 149 11.97 15.30 16.97
N GLN A 150 11.65 15.87 18.13
CA GLN A 150 12.02 15.32 19.43
C GLN A 150 11.34 13.98 19.76
N ARG A 151 10.37 13.56 18.96
CA ARG A 151 9.66 12.28 19.12
C ARG A 151 9.99 11.25 18.05
N LEU A 152 10.97 11.51 17.21
CA LEU A 152 11.38 10.56 16.16
C LEU A 152 11.92 9.25 16.76
N ASP A 153 12.66 9.32 17.88
CA ASP A 153 13.10 8.10 18.57
C ASP A 153 11.93 7.25 19.08
N TYR A 154 10.87 7.89 19.56
CA TYR A 154 9.64 7.18 19.93
C TYR A 154 8.99 6.48 18.74
N LEU A 155 8.90 7.14 17.58
CA LEU A 155 8.35 6.54 16.36
C LEU A 155 9.23 5.39 15.84
N LYS A 156 10.55 5.56 15.86
CA LYS A 156 11.48 4.48 15.51
C LYS A 156 11.34 3.29 16.45
N ASP A 157 11.27 3.53 17.74
CA ASP A 157 11.10 2.51 18.79
C ASP A 157 9.71 1.82 18.70
N LEU A 158 8.72 2.49 18.11
CA LEU A 158 7.42 1.93 17.77
C LEU A 158 7.48 1.02 16.52
N GLY A 159 8.55 1.09 15.73
CA GLY A 159 8.74 0.35 14.49
C GLY A 159 8.11 1.03 13.26
N ILE A 160 8.14 2.36 13.22
CA ILE A 160 7.63 3.12 12.07
C ILE A 160 8.71 3.23 10.99
N ASP A 161 8.34 2.96 9.74
CA ASP A 161 9.22 3.09 8.57
C ASP A 161 8.95 4.37 7.78
N ILE A 162 7.70 4.83 7.77
CA ILE A 162 7.27 5.96 6.95
C ILE A 162 6.46 6.93 7.80
N ILE A 163 6.83 8.21 7.77
CA ILE A 163 6.06 9.30 8.36
C ILE A 163 5.35 10.05 7.24
N TRP A 164 4.02 9.94 7.18
CA TRP A 164 3.19 10.76 6.31
C TRP A 164 2.77 12.02 7.07
N LEU A 165 3.38 13.17 6.73
CA LEU A 165 2.97 14.47 7.24
C LEU A 165 1.67 14.92 6.56
N MET A 166 0.61 15.18 7.31
CA MET A 166 -0.57 15.87 6.80
C MET A 166 -0.18 17.23 6.19
N PRO A 167 -1.03 17.88 5.35
CA PRO A 167 -0.60 19.02 4.57
C PRO A 167 0.13 20.08 5.39
N ILE A 168 1.37 20.38 5.00
CA ILE A 168 2.29 21.28 5.71
C ILE A 168 2.16 22.74 5.25
N HIS A 169 1.41 22.98 4.18
CA HIS A 169 1.30 24.30 3.56
C HIS A 169 0.50 25.30 4.41
N PRO A 170 0.72 26.61 4.23
CA PRO A 170 -0.17 27.61 4.80
C PRO A 170 -1.62 27.36 4.40
N ARG A 171 -2.51 27.42 5.36
CA ARG A 171 -3.95 27.18 5.14
C ARG A 171 -4.65 28.46 4.69
N GLY A 172 -5.68 28.31 3.84
CA GLY A 172 -6.52 29.41 3.39
C GLY A 172 -7.20 30.16 4.54
N VAL A 173 -7.31 31.46 4.40
CA VAL A 173 -7.98 32.36 5.37
C VAL A 173 -9.37 32.73 4.88
N GLN A 174 -9.53 32.92 3.57
CA GLN A 174 -10.82 33.26 2.98
C GLN A 174 -11.80 32.10 2.98
N GLY A 175 -12.88 32.25 3.74
CA GLY A 175 -13.91 31.19 3.88
C GLY A 175 -13.48 30.00 4.73
N ARG A 176 -12.42 30.14 5.54
CA ARG A 176 -11.84 29.02 6.30
C ARG A 176 -12.85 28.34 7.23
N ILE A 177 -12.69 27.04 7.36
CA ILE A 177 -13.47 26.18 8.26
C ILE A 177 -12.72 26.06 9.59
N GLY A 178 -13.43 26.23 10.72
CA GLY A 178 -12.83 26.16 12.05
C GLY A 178 -11.86 27.33 12.34
N SER A 179 -11.12 27.23 13.43
CA SER A 179 -10.17 28.28 13.87
C SER A 179 -8.87 28.26 13.05
N LEU A 180 -8.43 27.07 12.61
CA LEU A 180 -7.18 26.88 11.89
C LEU A 180 -7.34 26.92 10.36
N GLY A 181 -8.53 26.71 9.81
CA GLY A 181 -8.76 26.44 8.39
C GLY A 181 -8.52 24.96 8.03
N SER A 182 -8.94 24.60 6.82
CA SER A 182 -8.72 23.23 6.30
C SER A 182 -7.24 23.00 5.95
N PRO A 183 -6.63 21.90 6.36
CA PRO A 183 -5.32 21.51 5.84
C PRO A 183 -5.36 21.24 4.33
N TYR A 184 -6.52 20.87 3.80
CA TYR A 184 -6.76 20.62 2.38
C TYR A 184 -7.16 21.88 1.60
N ALA A 185 -6.91 23.08 2.14
CA ALA A 185 -7.02 24.36 1.43
C ALA A 185 -5.64 25.03 1.37
N PRO A 186 -4.69 24.55 0.53
CA PRO A 186 -3.34 25.09 0.46
C PRO A 186 -3.36 26.50 -0.13
N ARG A 187 -2.72 27.44 0.58
CA ARG A 187 -2.60 28.84 0.18
C ARG A 187 -1.35 29.10 -0.64
N ASP A 188 -0.29 28.31 -0.43
CA ASP A 188 0.97 28.40 -1.16
C ASP A 188 1.65 27.04 -1.15
N TYR A 189 1.90 26.48 -2.34
CA TYR A 189 2.55 25.16 -2.47
C TYR A 189 4.05 25.16 -2.18
N HIS A 190 4.70 26.34 -2.16
CA HIS A 190 6.14 26.50 -1.96
C HIS A 190 6.50 26.99 -0.54
N ALA A 191 5.54 27.00 0.38
CA ALA A 191 5.75 27.46 1.75
C ALA A 191 5.33 26.42 2.79
N VAL A 192 6.05 26.39 3.90
CA VAL A 192 5.63 25.72 5.14
C VAL A 192 4.73 26.68 5.93
N ASN A 193 3.66 26.16 6.52
CA ASN A 193 2.84 26.93 7.46
C ASN A 193 3.71 27.44 8.61
N SER A 194 3.71 28.75 8.84
CA SER A 194 4.53 29.42 9.86
C SER A 194 4.30 28.90 11.29
N ASP A 195 3.12 28.31 11.55
CA ASP A 195 2.83 27.68 12.85
C ASP A 195 3.63 26.39 13.04
N PHE A 196 4.03 25.73 11.96
CA PHE A 196 4.84 24.52 11.99
C PHE A 196 6.34 24.79 12.03
N GLY A 197 6.77 25.94 11.50
CA GLY A 197 8.16 26.34 11.35
C GLY A 197 8.49 26.84 9.95
N THR A 198 9.71 26.59 9.52
CA THR A 198 10.28 27.02 8.23
C THR A 198 10.59 25.82 7.33
N ILE A 199 10.99 26.08 6.08
CA ILE A 199 11.53 25.05 5.18
C ILE A 199 12.79 24.41 5.78
N ALA A 200 13.63 25.20 6.47
CA ALA A 200 14.82 24.66 7.14
C ALA A 200 14.45 23.69 8.29
N ASP A 201 13.38 23.98 9.04
CA ASP A 201 12.88 23.07 10.08
C ASP A 201 12.33 21.78 9.47
N LEU A 202 11.65 21.85 8.32
CA LEU A 202 11.20 20.65 7.60
C LEU A 202 12.40 19.80 7.13
N LYS A 203 13.41 20.44 6.52
CA LYS A 203 14.63 19.75 6.10
C LYS A 203 15.35 19.10 7.29
N ALA A 204 15.42 19.77 8.43
CA ALA A 204 16.02 19.21 9.65
C ALA A 204 15.22 18.00 10.17
N PHE A 205 13.87 18.07 10.12
CA PHE A 205 12.99 16.96 10.48
C PHE A 205 13.20 15.77 9.57
N VAL A 206 13.23 15.95 8.24
CA VAL A 206 13.45 14.89 7.26
C VAL A 206 14.85 14.26 7.46
N THR A 207 15.89 15.08 7.58
CA THR A 207 17.25 14.58 7.85
C THR A 207 17.30 13.74 9.13
N ALA A 208 16.65 14.18 10.21
CA ALA A 208 16.60 13.45 11.46
C ALA A 208 15.79 12.14 11.38
N ALA A 209 14.75 12.09 10.53
CA ALA A 209 14.01 10.88 10.22
C ALA A 209 14.86 9.88 9.43
N HIS A 210 15.58 10.36 8.39
CA HIS A 210 16.49 9.55 7.58
C HIS A 210 17.63 8.92 8.42
N GLN A 211 18.21 9.68 9.36
CA GLN A 211 19.21 9.16 10.30
C GLN A 211 18.69 7.99 11.15
N ARG A 212 17.39 7.82 11.25
CA ARG A 212 16.71 6.72 11.96
C ARG A 212 16.15 5.65 11.02
N GLY A 213 16.46 5.73 9.73
CA GLY A 213 15.96 4.83 8.70
C GLY A 213 14.44 4.98 8.45
N MET A 214 13.87 6.16 8.68
CA MET A 214 12.46 6.46 8.40
C MET A 214 12.34 7.39 7.20
N GLN A 215 11.42 7.07 6.30
CA GLN A 215 11.04 7.92 5.17
C GLN A 215 10.06 9.03 5.62
N VAL A 216 10.01 10.12 4.87
CA VAL A 216 9.04 11.20 5.08
C VAL A 216 8.27 11.47 3.78
N TRP A 217 6.94 11.31 3.83
CA TRP A 217 6.04 11.61 2.73
C TRP A 217 5.20 12.84 3.04
N LEU A 218 4.92 13.66 2.03
CA LEU A 218 4.03 14.81 2.16
C LEU A 218 2.63 14.50 1.66
N ASP A 219 1.63 15.01 2.36
CA ASP A 219 0.25 15.05 1.87
C ASP A 219 0.11 16.12 0.80
N TRP A 220 -0.48 15.79 -0.34
CA TRP A 220 -0.52 16.63 -1.51
C TRP A 220 -1.92 16.83 -2.05
N VAL A 221 -2.38 18.09 -2.10
CA VAL A 221 -3.70 18.48 -2.56
C VAL A 221 -3.62 18.99 -3.99
N ALA A 222 -3.77 18.11 -4.98
CA ALA A 222 -3.66 18.49 -6.38
C ALA A 222 -4.98 19.02 -6.98
N ASN A 223 -6.14 18.68 -6.41
CA ASN A 223 -7.43 18.96 -7.03
C ASN A 223 -7.83 20.44 -7.00
N HIS A 224 -7.49 21.15 -5.94
CA HIS A 224 -7.97 22.51 -5.66
C HIS A 224 -7.00 23.27 -4.76
N THR A 225 -7.21 24.58 -4.64
CA THR A 225 -6.44 25.44 -3.75
C THR A 225 -7.37 26.25 -2.85
N ALA A 226 -6.80 26.87 -1.80
CA ALA A 226 -7.52 27.90 -1.05
C ALA A 226 -7.99 29.03 -1.96
N LYS A 227 -9.08 29.72 -1.58
CA LYS A 227 -9.61 30.89 -2.31
C LYS A 227 -8.67 32.08 -2.33
N ASP A 228 -7.72 32.11 -1.41
CA ASP A 228 -6.65 33.13 -1.31
C ASP A 228 -5.26 32.53 -1.60
N ASN A 229 -5.20 31.49 -2.41
CA ASN A 229 -3.93 30.93 -2.89
C ASN A 229 -3.19 31.98 -3.76
N VAL A 230 -1.86 32.00 -3.63
CA VAL A 230 -1.00 32.95 -4.36
C VAL A 230 -1.16 32.86 -5.88
N TRP A 231 -1.44 31.67 -6.41
CA TRP A 231 -1.69 31.44 -7.84
C TRP A 231 -2.94 32.16 -8.36
N ILE A 232 -3.93 32.48 -7.51
CA ILE A 232 -5.12 33.21 -7.93
C ILE A 232 -4.75 34.59 -8.50
N THR A 233 -3.75 35.25 -7.93
CA THR A 233 -3.29 36.57 -8.34
C THR A 233 -2.11 36.56 -9.29
N GLN A 234 -1.24 35.56 -9.18
CA GLN A 234 -0.02 35.45 -9.96
C GLN A 234 -0.21 34.66 -11.27
N HIS A 235 -1.10 33.66 -11.23
CA HIS A 235 -1.29 32.65 -12.29
C HIS A 235 -2.77 32.30 -12.45
N ARG A 236 -3.57 33.33 -12.76
CA ARG A 236 -5.03 33.20 -12.91
C ARG A 236 -5.41 32.18 -13.98
N GLU A 237 -4.54 31.96 -14.94
CA GLU A 237 -4.66 30.98 -16.02
C GLU A 237 -4.70 29.53 -15.54
N TYR A 238 -4.25 29.22 -14.32
CA TYR A 238 -4.33 27.85 -13.75
C TYR A 238 -5.74 27.43 -13.34
N TYR A 239 -6.68 28.35 -13.35
CA TYR A 239 -8.06 28.15 -12.96
C TYR A 239 -9.02 28.36 -14.14
N ASN A 240 -10.23 27.77 -14.02
CA ASN A 240 -11.28 28.10 -14.97
C ASN A 240 -11.69 29.60 -14.87
N SER A 241 -12.40 30.10 -15.89
CA SER A 241 -12.77 31.51 -15.95
C SER A 241 -13.68 31.97 -14.80
N THR A 242 -14.48 31.08 -14.22
CA THR A 242 -15.51 31.38 -13.22
C THR A 242 -15.10 31.11 -11.78
N LEU A 243 -13.91 30.55 -11.50
CA LEU A 243 -13.47 30.17 -10.15
C LEU A 243 -14.52 29.31 -9.42
N THR A 244 -14.77 28.13 -9.94
CA THR A 244 -15.74 27.20 -9.33
C THR A 244 -15.16 26.52 -8.09
N SER A 245 -15.99 26.26 -7.11
CA SER A 245 -15.64 25.47 -5.93
C SER A 245 -16.01 24.00 -6.16
N PRO A 246 -15.07 23.05 -5.96
CA PRO A 246 -15.39 21.63 -6.09
C PRO A 246 -16.38 21.20 -4.98
N ASN A 247 -17.33 20.35 -5.32
CA ASN A 247 -18.28 19.74 -4.37
C ASN A 247 -19.00 20.72 -3.41
N GLY A 248 -19.05 22.02 -3.75
CA GLY A 248 -19.70 23.03 -2.93
C GLY A 248 -18.89 23.48 -1.70
N TYR A 249 -17.61 23.09 -1.58
CA TYR A 249 -16.73 23.54 -0.49
C TYR A 249 -16.50 25.06 -0.56
N GLY A 250 -16.79 25.74 0.55
CA GLY A 250 -16.81 27.21 0.62
C GLY A 250 -15.46 27.90 0.68
N ASP A 251 -14.37 27.17 0.89
CA ASP A 251 -13.02 27.68 1.18
C ASP A 251 -12.00 27.43 0.07
N VAL A 252 -12.37 26.72 -1.03
CA VAL A 252 -11.44 26.33 -2.10
C VAL A 252 -11.95 26.68 -3.49
N TYR A 253 -11.02 26.76 -4.46
CA TYR A 253 -11.27 26.87 -5.89
C TYR A 253 -10.60 25.75 -6.67
N GLN A 254 -11.32 25.24 -7.68
CA GLN A 254 -10.92 24.16 -8.57
C GLN A 254 -9.81 24.60 -9.53
N LEU A 255 -8.74 23.80 -9.64
CA LEU A 255 -7.71 23.93 -10.67
C LEU A 255 -8.21 23.39 -12.03
N ASP A 256 -7.72 23.97 -13.12
CA ASP A 256 -8.08 23.58 -14.50
C ASP A 256 -6.95 22.80 -15.16
N TYR A 257 -6.99 21.48 -15.06
CA TYR A 257 -6.01 20.58 -15.67
C TYR A 257 -6.16 20.41 -17.20
N SER A 258 -7.12 21.07 -17.84
CA SER A 258 -7.12 21.19 -19.29
C SER A 258 -5.99 22.10 -19.79
N LYS A 259 -5.38 22.89 -18.89
CA LYS A 259 -4.28 23.80 -19.16
C LYS A 259 -2.94 23.13 -18.89
N GLU A 260 -2.07 23.09 -19.89
CA GLU A 260 -0.72 22.56 -19.71
C GLU A 260 0.08 23.32 -18.64
N ALA A 261 -0.10 24.64 -18.57
CA ALA A 261 0.55 25.47 -17.56
C ALA A 261 0.21 25.01 -16.13
N THR A 262 -1.05 24.65 -15.85
CA THR A 262 -1.47 24.11 -14.56
C THR A 262 -0.79 22.77 -14.25
N GLN A 263 -0.72 21.89 -15.25
CA GLN A 263 -0.07 20.59 -15.09
C GLN A 263 1.43 20.72 -14.77
N LEU A 264 2.13 21.58 -15.52
CA LEU A 264 3.56 21.82 -15.32
C LEU A 264 3.85 22.48 -13.98
N ALA A 265 3.07 23.49 -13.59
CA ALA A 265 3.22 24.17 -12.30
C ALA A 265 2.99 23.21 -11.12
N MET A 266 2.03 22.28 -11.24
CA MET A 266 1.77 21.29 -10.20
C MET A 266 2.93 20.29 -10.08
N ILE A 267 3.49 19.82 -11.19
CA ILE A 267 4.66 18.93 -11.20
C ILE A 267 5.87 19.65 -10.60
N GLU A 268 6.13 20.89 -11.00
CA GLU A 268 7.21 21.71 -10.47
C GLU A 268 7.07 21.90 -8.94
N ALA A 269 5.87 22.24 -8.46
CA ALA A 269 5.61 22.41 -7.04
C ALA A 269 5.87 21.11 -6.24
N MET A 270 5.61 19.93 -6.81
CA MET A 270 5.98 18.67 -6.19
C MET A 270 7.50 18.43 -6.22
N GLN A 271 8.17 18.66 -7.35
CA GLN A 271 9.63 18.53 -7.48
C GLN A 271 10.38 19.45 -6.52
N TYR A 272 9.84 20.66 -6.26
CA TYR A 272 10.40 21.61 -5.31
C TYR A 272 10.68 21.01 -3.93
N TRP A 273 9.77 20.17 -3.38
CA TRP A 273 9.96 19.59 -2.06
C TRP A 273 10.98 18.44 -2.05
N ILE A 274 11.16 17.74 -3.17
CA ILE A 274 12.25 16.77 -3.33
C ILE A 274 13.60 17.48 -3.21
N ASP A 275 13.72 18.67 -3.78
CA ASP A 275 14.96 19.46 -3.71
C ASP A 275 15.15 20.15 -2.35
N GLN A 276 14.08 20.77 -1.82
CA GLN A 276 14.20 21.61 -0.62
C GLN A 276 14.32 20.81 0.67
N ALA A 277 13.66 19.67 0.76
CA ALA A 277 13.54 18.91 1.99
C ALA A 277 13.97 17.45 1.87
N ASP A 278 14.31 16.97 0.68
CA ASP A 278 14.73 15.59 0.41
C ASP A 278 13.67 14.53 0.81
N ILE A 279 12.40 14.84 0.58
CA ILE A 279 11.29 13.92 0.90
C ILE A 279 11.32 12.66 0.04
N ASP A 280 10.63 11.59 0.47
CA ASP A 280 10.70 10.24 -0.12
C ASP A 280 9.40 9.82 -0.82
N GLY A 281 8.35 10.61 -0.72
CA GLY A 281 7.08 10.26 -1.35
C GLY A 281 5.96 11.24 -1.10
N TYR A 282 4.81 10.90 -1.66
CA TYR A 282 3.58 11.67 -1.56
C TYR A 282 2.38 10.80 -1.26
N ARG A 283 1.51 11.28 -0.37
CA ARG A 283 0.11 10.88 -0.36
C ARG A 283 -0.69 11.93 -1.11
N CYS A 284 -1.34 11.55 -2.17
CA CYS A 284 -2.11 12.48 -2.99
C CYS A 284 -3.61 12.39 -2.69
N ASP A 285 -4.16 13.55 -2.31
CA ASP A 285 -5.56 13.73 -1.98
C ASP A 285 -6.47 13.58 -3.19
N TYR A 286 -7.61 12.90 -3.02
CA TYR A 286 -8.73 12.82 -3.96
C TYR A 286 -8.31 12.54 -5.42
N ILE A 287 -7.47 11.53 -5.63
CA ILE A 287 -7.01 11.14 -6.99
C ILE A 287 -8.15 10.65 -7.89
N SER A 288 -9.29 10.27 -7.31
CA SER A 288 -10.50 9.87 -8.04
C SER A 288 -11.25 11.04 -8.69
N SER A 289 -10.86 12.29 -8.43
CA SER A 289 -11.50 13.46 -9.03
C SER A 289 -11.50 13.42 -10.56
N ASN A 290 -12.66 13.56 -11.18
CA ASN A 290 -12.80 13.61 -12.64
C ASN A 290 -12.21 14.89 -13.27
N THR A 291 -11.89 15.91 -12.45
CA THR A 291 -11.29 17.17 -12.91
C THR A 291 -9.79 17.05 -13.14
N ILE A 292 -9.15 16.01 -12.60
CA ILE A 292 -7.74 15.71 -12.85
C ILE A 292 -7.66 14.57 -13.86
N PRO A 293 -7.18 14.79 -15.10
CA PRO A 293 -7.06 13.74 -16.10
C PRO A 293 -6.09 12.62 -15.67
N THR A 294 -6.38 11.39 -16.03
CA THR A 294 -5.48 10.25 -15.84
C THR A 294 -4.10 10.52 -16.46
N ALA A 295 -4.07 11.12 -17.66
CA ALA A 295 -2.83 11.50 -18.34
C ALA A 295 -1.95 12.47 -17.52
N PHE A 296 -2.55 13.37 -16.72
CA PHE A 296 -1.78 14.21 -15.81
C PHE A 296 -1.05 13.37 -14.75
N TRP A 297 -1.77 12.45 -14.08
CA TRP A 297 -1.14 11.62 -13.05
C TRP A 297 -0.04 10.72 -13.63
N THR A 298 -0.24 10.13 -14.81
CA THR A 298 0.79 9.36 -15.50
C THR A 298 2.04 10.21 -15.75
N ARG A 299 1.87 11.42 -16.28
CA ARG A 299 2.96 12.38 -16.52
C ARG A 299 3.65 12.81 -15.22
N ALA A 300 2.86 13.16 -14.19
CA ALA A 300 3.38 13.66 -12.92
C ALA A 300 4.16 12.58 -12.17
N ILE A 301 3.60 11.38 -12.03
CA ILE A 301 4.27 10.26 -11.33
C ILE A 301 5.57 9.89 -12.02
N LYS A 302 5.55 9.76 -13.35
CA LYS A 302 6.77 9.52 -14.12
C LYS A 302 7.81 10.62 -13.89
N ALA A 303 7.41 11.89 -14.01
CA ALA A 303 8.31 13.03 -13.82
C ALA A 303 8.91 13.08 -12.40
N LEU A 304 8.16 12.66 -11.37
CA LEU A 304 8.65 12.62 -10.00
C LEU A 304 9.60 11.45 -9.74
N LYS A 305 9.26 10.25 -10.23
CA LYS A 305 10.11 9.04 -10.07
C LYS A 305 11.43 9.15 -10.83
N GLU A 306 11.45 9.84 -11.97
CA GLU A 306 12.65 10.06 -12.79
C GLU A 306 13.40 11.37 -12.43
N TYR A 307 12.88 12.19 -11.50
CA TYR A 307 13.38 13.55 -11.26
C TYR A 307 14.82 13.57 -10.77
N LYS A 308 15.15 12.73 -9.79
CA LYS A 308 16.46 12.73 -9.15
C LYS A 308 17.08 11.33 -9.21
N PRO A 309 18.15 11.12 -9.99
CA PRO A 309 18.79 9.81 -10.09
C PRO A 309 19.18 9.24 -8.73
N GLY A 310 18.88 7.97 -8.50
CA GLY A 310 19.20 7.26 -7.26
C GLY A 310 18.25 7.57 -6.09
N LYS A 311 17.21 8.40 -6.29
CA LYS A 311 16.18 8.64 -5.27
C LYS A 311 14.85 8.01 -5.69
N THR A 312 14.35 7.11 -4.87
CA THR A 312 13.01 6.54 -5.05
C THR A 312 11.96 7.48 -4.48
N ILE A 313 10.94 7.81 -5.27
CA ILE A 313 9.77 8.57 -4.84
C ILE A 313 8.56 7.64 -4.84
N THR A 314 8.00 7.41 -3.67
CA THR A 314 6.82 6.54 -3.50
C THR A 314 5.52 7.32 -3.58
N MET A 315 4.53 6.78 -4.26
CA MET A 315 3.26 7.43 -4.54
C MET A 315 2.08 6.66 -3.94
N LEU A 316 1.44 7.24 -2.94
CA LEU A 316 0.21 6.75 -2.33
C LEU A 316 -0.97 7.59 -2.81
N GLY A 317 -1.93 6.98 -3.49
CA GLY A 317 -3.15 7.66 -3.95
C GLY A 317 -4.31 7.46 -2.98
N GLU A 318 -5.01 8.55 -2.64
CA GLU A 318 -6.33 8.43 -2.04
C GLU A 318 -7.35 8.10 -3.13
N GLY A 319 -7.51 6.80 -3.43
CA GLY A 319 -8.46 6.28 -4.40
C GLY A 319 -9.80 5.93 -3.77
N ASP A 320 -10.89 6.15 -4.52
CA ASP A 320 -12.15 5.45 -4.31
C ASP A 320 -12.19 4.29 -5.29
N MET A 321 -12.17 3.09 -4.76
CA MET A 321 -12.00 1.82 -5.44
C MET A 321 -12.76 1.69 -6.77
N ALA A 322 -14.02 2.13 -6.83
CA ALA A 322 -14.86 1.94 -8.01
C ALA A 322 -14.43 2.83 -9.19
N ASN A 323 -13.99 4.07 -8.90
CA ASN A 323 -13.74 5.09 -9.91
C ASN A 323 -12.25 5.33 -10.19
N SER A 324 -11.35 4.82 -9.34
CA SER A 324 -9.91 5.08 -9.45
C SER A 324 -9.08 3.91 -10.00
N VAL A 325 -9.69 2.72 -10.19
CA VAL A 325 -8.97 1.52 -10.63
C VAL A 325 -8.12 1.76 -11.88
N GLN A 326 -8.71 2.36 -12.91
CA GLN A 326 -7.98 2.65 -14.15
C GLN A 326 -6.81 3.60 -13.89
N ARG A 327 -7.00 4.64 -13.07
CA ARG A 327 -5.94 5.59 -12.71
C ARG A 327 -4.82 4.92 -11.93
N LEU A 328 -5.16 4.05 -10.98
CA LEU A 328 -4.16 3.29 -10.24
C LEU A 328 -3.31 2.44 -11.17
N LEU A 329 -3.94 1.66 -12.05
CA LEU A 329 -3.26 0.73 -12.94
C LEU A 329 -2.44 1.40 -14.05
N VAL A 330 -2.84 2.60 -14.51
CA VAL A 330 -2.21 3.29 -15.66
C VAL A 330 -1.13 4.28 -15.24
N CYS A 331 -1.23 4.85 -14.03
CA CYS A 331 -0.42 6.01 -13.66
C CYS A 331 0.89 5.67 -12.96
N GLY A 332 1.08 4.43 -12.48
CA GLY A 332 2.29 4.02 -11.76
C GLY A 332 2.28 4.34 -10.26
N TRP A 333 1.10 4.32 -9.63
CA TRP A 333 0.96 4.39 -8.18
C TRP A 333 1.57 3.16 -7.51
N ASP A 334 2.14 3.33 -6.32
CA ASP A 334 2.72 2.26 -5.53
C ASP A 334 1.73 1.75 -4.47
N TYR A 335 0.88 2.63 -3.95
CA TYR A 335 -0.13 2.31 -2.94
C TYR A 335 -1.47 2.99 -3.22
N ASP A 336 -2.56 2.33 -2.76
CA ASP A 336 -3.92 2.87 -2.69
C ASP A 336 -4.51 2.66 -1.30
N TYR A 337 -5.58 3.37 -0.99
CA TYR A 337 -6.34 3.19 0.24
C TYR A 337 -7.23 1.94 0.19
N ALA A 338 -7.30 1.22 1.31
CA ALA A 338 -8.28 0.15 1.51
C ALA A 338 -9.61 0.68 2.11
N TRP A 339 -10.19 1.76 1.52
CA TRP A 339 -11.44 2.36 1.99
C TRP A 339 -12.58 1.36 2.14
N GLY A 340 -12.81 0.54 1.12
CA GLY A 340 -13.87 -0.47 1.12
C GLY A 340 -13.67 -1.50 2.22
N PHE A 341 -12.44 -1.92 2.49
CA PHE A 341 -12.11 -2.85 3.57
C PHE A 341 -12.35 -2.23 4.94
N GLN A 342 -11.87 -1.00 5.18
CA GLN A 342 -12.09 -0.28 6.44
C GLN A 342 -13.58 -0.11 6.73
N SER A 343 -14.35 0.38 5.76
CA SER A 343 -15.80 0.55 5.89
C SER A 343 -16.52 -0.77 6.14
N ALA A 344 -16.06 -1.85 5.51
CA ALA A 344 -16.60 -3.18 5.70
C ALA A 344 -16.33 -3.73 7.10
N LEU A 345 -15.16 -3.44 7.70
CA LEU A 345 -14.89 -3.80 9.11
C LEU A 345 -15.84 -3.07 10.07
N VAL A 346 -16.10 -1.78 9.86
CA VAL A 346 -17.08 -1.01 10.66
C VAL A 346 -18.47 -1.60 10.53
N ASN A 347 -18.93 -1.85 9.29
CA ASN A 347 -20.28 -2.34 9.00
C ASN A 347 -20.50 -3.79 9.49
N ASN A 348 -19.43 -4.59 9.55
CA ASN A 348 -19.48 -5.99 9.97
C ASN A 348 -18.89 -6.23 11.38
N LYS A 349 -18.70 -5.22 12.20
CA LYS A 349 -18.05 -5.36 13.51
C LYS A 349 -18.70 -6.38 14.46
N THR A 350 -19.97 -6.71 14.25
CA THR A 350 -20.73 -7.73 14.96
C THR A 350 -21.10 -8.94 14.09
N ASN A 351 -20.53 -9.04 12.89
CA ASN A 351 -20.77 -10.10 11.91
C ASN A 351 -19.44 -10.73 11.44
N PRO A 352 -18.88 -11.69 12.17
CA PRO A 352 -17.59 -12.30 11.83
C PRO A 352 -17.53 -12.93 10.44
N ALA A 353 -18.64 -13.53 9.96
CA ALA A 353 -18.73 -14.08 8.61
C ALA A 353 -18.60 -13.00 7.53
N GLY A 354 -19.20 -11.82 7.78
CA GLY A 354 -19.03 -10.65 6.91
C GLY A 354 -17.58 -10.17 6.89
N VAL A 355 -16.92 -10.09 8.06
CA VAL A 355 -15.48 -9.76 8.13
C VAL A 355 -14.64 -10.76 7.36
N LEU A 356 -14.87 -12.07 7.54
CA LEU A 356 -14.14 -13.12 6.80
C LEU A 356 -14.30 -12.96 5.28
N ASN A 357 -15.50 -12.66 4.81
CA ASN A 357 -15.74 -12.43 3.38
C ASN A 357 -14.97 -11.21 2.86
N GLN A 358 -14.89 -10.13 3.65
CA GLN A 358 -14.11 -8.95 3.25
C GLN A 358 -12.61 -9.22 3.27
N CYS A 359 -12.12 -10.03 4.20
CA CYS A 359 -10.72 -10.49 4.19
C CYS A 359 -10.41 -11.28 2.90
N LYS A 360 -11.31 -12.19 2.50
CA LYS A 360 -11.17 -12.93 1.24
C LYS A 360 -11.21 -12.03 0.02
N ASN A 361 -12.07 -11.03 0.01
CA ASN A 361 -12.15 -10.05 -1.08
C ASN A 361 -10.85 -9.22 -1.19
N LEU A 362 -10.29 -8.78 -0.06
CA LEU A 362 -9.02 -8.03 -0.04
C LEU A 362 -7.88 -8.87 -0.59
N VAL A 363 -7.78 -10.13 -0.14
CA VAL A 363 -6.73 -11.08 -0.57
C VAL A 363 -6.89 -11.48 -2.04
N GLY A 364 -8.10 -11.70 -2.51
CA GLY A 364 -8.39 -12.12 -3.88
C GLY A 364 -8.45 -10.97 -4.90
N ASP A 365 -8.10 -9.75 -4.52
CA ASP A 365 -8.12 -8.62 -5.44
C ASP A 365 -6.86 -8.56 -6.31
N LEU A 366 -6.87 -9.25 -7.43
CA LEU A 366 -5.75 -9.37 -8.37
C LEU A 366 -5.24 -8.03 -8.94
N ARG A 367 -5.98 -6.93 -8.77
CA ARG A 367 -5.54 -5.59 -9.20
C ARG A 367 -4.31 -5.09 -8.43
N PHE A 368 -4.04 -5.65 -7.26
CA PHE A 368 -2.95 -5.25 -6.40
C PHE A 368 -1.76 -6.23 -6.44
N THR A 369 -1.52 -6.88 -7.58
CA THR A 369 -0.35 -7.75 -7.78
C THR A 369 0.96 -6.97 -7.97
N ASP A 370 0.89 -5.78 -8.56
CA ASP A 370 2.06 -4.91 -8.87
C ASP A 370 2.15 -3.66 -7.99
N MET A 371 1.25 -3.54 -7.02
CA MET A 371 1.19 -2.46 -6.05
C MET A 371 0.58 -2.98 -4.76
N SER A 372 0.65 -2.23 -3.67
CA SER A 372 0.03 -2.65 -2.41
C SER A 372 -1.09 -1.69 -1.98
N ARG A 373 -1.73 -2.02 -0.88
CA ARG A 373 -2.79 -1.21 -0.29
C ARG A 373 -2.39 -0.75 1.10
N MET A 374 -2.72 0.49 1.42
CA MET A 374 -2.65 0.98 2.79
C MET A 374 -3.93 0.54 3.53
N VAL A 375 -3.75 -0.30 4.55
CA VAL A 375 -4.84 -0.81 5.41
C VAL A 375 -4.84 -0.08 6.75
N TYR A 376 -6.02 0.24 7.27
CA TYR A 376 -6.13 1.05 8.49
C TYR A 376 -7.45 0.82 9.20
N LEU A 377 -7.48 1.15 10.47
CA LEU A 377 -8.73 1.27 11.24
C LEU A 377 -9.23 2.69 11.28
N THR A 378 -8.33 3.65 11.40
CA THR A 378 -8.69 5.07 11.46
C THR A 378 -7.63 5.91 10.76
N ASN A 379 -8.03 7.08 10.29
CA ASN A 379 -7.19 8.14 9.75
C ASN A 379 -7.79 9.49 10.20
N HIS A 380 -7.30 10.60 9.68
CA HIS A 380 -7.80 11.93 10.03
C HIS A 380 -9.31 12.09 9.77
N ASP A 381 -9.85 11.56 8.65
CA ASP A 381 -11.27 11.66 8.30
C ASP A 381 -12.15 10.77 9.18
N GLN A 382 -11.74 9.51 9.35
CA GLN A 382 -12.51 8.55 10.15
C GLN A 382 -12.55 8.96 11.63
N ASN A 383 -11.41 9.40 12.17
CA ASN A 383 -11.33 9.82 13.57
C ASN A 383 -12.02 11.17 13.81
N TYR A 384 -11.99 12.10 12.85
CA TYR A 384 -12.75 13.34 12.93
C TYR A 384 -14.26 13.07 13.16
N SER A 385 -14.78 12.06 12.49
CA SER A 385 -16.17 11.66 12.60
C SER A 385 -16.48 10.86 13.86
N SER A 386 -15.62 9.90 14.26
CA SER A 386 -15.93 8.94 15.32
C SER A 386 -14.69 8.34 15.98
N SER A 387 -14.76 8.04 17.28
CA SER A 387 -13.70 7.32 18.00
C SER A 387 -13.66 5.84 17.61
N MET A 388 -12.52 5.19 17.81
CA MET A 388 -12.32 3.79 17.43
C MET A 388 -13.28 2.84 18.17
N ASN A 389 -13.55 3.06 19.46
CA ASN A 389 -14.51 2.23 20.20
C ASN A 389 -15.95 2.36 19.67
N THR A 390 -16.32 3.54 19.18
CA THR A 390 -17.63 3.73 18.53
C THR A 390 -17.69 2.97 17.20
N GLN A 391 -16.61 3.00 16.44
CA GLN A 391 -16.53 2.33 15.14
C GLN A 391 -16.49 0.80 15.27
N TYR A 392 -15.66 0.26 16.16
CA TYR A 392 -15.30 -1.16 16.20
C TYR A 392 -15.75 -1.92 17.45
N GLY A 393 -16.22 -1.20 18.51
CA GLY A 393 -16.62 -1.82 19.75
C GLY A 393 -15.48 -2.60 20.41
N ASN A 394 -15.78 -3.79 20.91
CA ASN A 394 -14.81 -4.65 21.59
C ASN A 394 -13.73 -5.25 20.65
N ASN A 395 -13.91 -5.14 19.33
CA ASN A 395 -13.03 -5.75 18.36
C ASN A 395 -11.84 -4.88 17.92
N VAL A 396 -11.65 -3.69 18.53
CA VAL A 396 -10.55 -2.76 18.18
C VAL A 396 -9.20 -3.47 18.15
N TYR A 397 -8.86 -4.24 19.19
CA TYR A 397 -7.57 -4.93 19.26
C TYR A 397 -7.46 -6.08 18.25
N ALA A 398 -8.51 -6.88 18.07
CA ALA A 398 -8.53 -7.95 17.09
C ALA A 398 -8.39 -7.39 15.66
N PHE A 399 -9.05 -6.27 15.38
CA PHE A 399 -8.92 -5.59 14.08
C PHE A 399 -7.56 -4.89 13.91
N THR A 400 -6.93 -4.39 14.98
CA THR A 400 -5.54 -3.91 14.91
C THR A 400 -4.62 -5.06 14.51
N VAL A 401 -4.75 -6.24 15.11
CA VAL A 401 -3.98 -7.43 14.69
C VAL A 401 -4.25 -7.77 13.23
N LEU A 402 -5.51 -7.73 12.81
CA LEU A 402 -5.90 -8.02 11.42
C LEU A 402 -5.23 -7.08 10.41
N THR A 403 -5.15 -5.77 10.70
CA THR A 403 -4.51 -4.81 9.78
C THR A 403 -3.00 -4.99 9.65
N PHE A 404 -2.33 -5.55 10.66
CA PHE A 404 -0.90 -5.85 10.61
C PHE A 404 -0.55 -7.21 10.01
N THR A 405 -1.50 -8.15 10.04
CA THR A 405 -1.22 -9.55 9.70
C THR A 405 -1.90 -10.04 8.42
N LEU A 406 -2.87 -9.30 7.89
CA LEU A 406 -3.43 -9.56 6.57
C LEU A 406 -2.59 -8.82 5.50
N TYR A 407 -3.08 -8.67 4.28
CA TYR A 407 -2.39 -7.92 3.23
C TYR A 407 -2.44 -6.42 3.46
N GLY A 408 -1.37 -5.74 3.05
CA GLY A 408 -1.27 -4.31 2.97
C GLY A 408 -0.31 -3.68 3.98
N MET A 409 0.03 -2.43 3.72
CA MET A 409 0.83 -1.59 4.60
C MET A 409 -0.07 -1.01 5.71
N PRO A 410 0.12 -1.38 6.99
CA PRO A 410 -0.69 -0.84 8.06
C PRO A 410 -0.40 0.63 8.32
N LEU A 411 -1.48 1.43 8.45
CA LEU A 411 -1.43 2.82 8.87
C LEU A 411 -1.80 2.95 10.34
N LEU A 412 -1.02 3.74 11.05
CA LEU A 412 -1.36 4.29 12.36
C LEU A 412 -1.59 5.80 12.24
N TYR A 413 -2.75 6.28 12.68
CA TYR A 413 -3.00 7.72 12.82
C TYR A 413 -2.53 8.19 14.19
N ASN A 414 -1.89 9.35 14.26
CA ASN A 414 -1.24 9.81 15.50
C ASN A 414 -2.18 9.81 16.72
N GLY A 415 -1.72 9.14 17.79
CA GLY A 415 -2.51 8.90 19.00
C GLY A 415 -3.31 7.60 19.01
N GLN A 416 -3.38 6.86 17.90
CA GLN A 416 -3.98 5.53 17.86
C GLN A 416 -3.20 4.56 18.73
N GLU A 417 -1.89 4.54 18.57
CA GLU A 417 -0.96 3.68 19.30
C GLU A 417 -0.94 3.93 20.81
N THR A 418 -1.25 5.14 21.21
CA THR A 418 -1.34 5.49 22.66
C THR A 418 -2.66 5.09 23.28
N GLY A 419 -3.61 4.58 22.50
CA GLY A 419 -4.99 4.34 22.93
C GLY A 419 -5.82 5.63 23.09
N TYR A 420 -5.26 6.81 22.82
CA TYR A 420 -5.96 8.09 22.92
C TYR A 420 -7.22 8.13 22.04
N LEU A 421 -7.14 7.57 20.83
CA LEU A 421 -8.23 7.54 19.88
C LEU A 421 -9.28 6.45 20.16
N LEU A 422 -9.09 5.59 21.16
CA LEU A 422 -10.12 4.63 21.57
C LEU A 422 -11.42 5.32 21.95
N THR A 423 -11.33 6.45 22.64
CA THR A 423 -12.49 7.19 23.14
C THR A 423 -12.56 8.64 22.69
N ARG A 424 -11.54 9.12 21.98
CA ARG A 424 -11.39 10.53 21.59
C ARG A 424 -11.28 10.69 20.07
N LYS A 425 -11.53 11.91 19.64
CA LYS A 425 -11.38 12.38 18.28
C LYS A 425 -10.35 13.51 18.26
N LEU A 426 -9.58 13.58 17.18
CA LEU A 426 -8.74 14.74 16.88
C LEU A 426 -9.49 15.66 15.93
N ASP A 427 -9.41 16.96 16.19
CA ASP A 427 -9.99 17.99 15.34
C ASP A 427 -8.85 18.77 14.66
N TYR A 428 -8.65 18.47 13.38
CA TYR A 428 -7.60 19.14 12.58
C TYR A 428 -8.02 20.53 12.06
N PHE A 429 -9.29 20.94 12.30
CA PHE A 429 -9.75 22.30 12.03
C PHE A 429 -9.61 23.23 13.25
N ASN A 430 -9.59 22.70 14.47
CA ASN A 430 -9.62 23.49 15.70
C ASN A 430 -8.51 23.15 16.71
N ARG A 431 -7.67 22.18 16.42
CA ARG A 431 -6.57 21.70 17.25
C ARG A 431 -7.02 21.06 18.57
N THR A 432 -6.73 19.78 18.71
CA THR A 432 -6.97 18.97 19.90
C THR A 432 -5.75 18.09 20.18
N PRO A 433 -4.63 18.65 20.70
CA PRO A 433 -3.38 17.92 20.79
C PRO A 433 -3.49 16.69 21.71
N ILE A 434 -2.77 15.64 21.34
CA ILE A 434 -2.69 14.39 22.12
C ILE A 434 -2.15 14.71 23.53
N ASN A 435 -2.82 14.18 24.52
CA ASN A 435 -2.31 14.19 25.88
C ASN A 435 -1.42 12.95 26.12
N TRP A 436 -0.13 13.11 25.95
CA TRP A 436 0.87 12.06 26.12
C TRP A 436 1.00 11.51 27.55
N ASN A 437 0.36 12.15 28.55
CA ASN A 437 0.30 11.64 29.92
C ASN A 437 -0.79 10.57 30.12
N THR A 438 -1.66 10.36 29.12
CA THR A 438 -2.76 9.38 29.17
C THR A 438 -2.52 8.26 28.14
N VAL A 439 -1.44 7.51 28.30
CA VAL A 439 -1.05 6.42 27.41
C VAL A 439 -1.63 5.11 27.92
N ASP A 440 -2.34 4.38 27.07
CA ASP A 440 -2.71 2.98 27.29
C ASP A 440 -1.51 2.09 26.94
N SER A 441 -0.82 1.61 27.96
CA SER A 441 0.35 0.75 27.78
C SER A 441 0.04 -0.54 27.02
N LYS A 442 -1.18 -1.07 27.14
CA LYS A 442 -1.61 -2.23 26.38
C LYS A 442 -1.62 -1.95 24.87
N MET A 443 -2.16 -0.81 24.43
CA MET A 443 -2.19 -0.47 23.01
C MET A 443 -0.76 -0.24 22.47
N VAL A 444 0.08 0.53 23.20
CA VAL A 444 1.49 0.73 22.80
C VAL A 444 2.22 -0.59 22.66
N ASN A 445 2.13 -1.46 23.66
CA ASN A 445 2.79 -2.76 23.62
C ASN A 445 2.24 -3.66 22.52
N THR A 446 0.93 -3.62 22.25
CA THR A 446 0.32 -4.36 21.12
C THR A 446 0.89 -3.88 19.78
N VAL A 447 0.94 -2.57 19.56
CA VAL A 447 1.48 -2.01 18.32
C VAL A 447 2.96 -2.34 18.18
N LYS A 448 3.79 -2.13 19.22
CA LYS A 448 5.23 -2.52 19.20
C LYS A 448 5.43 -4.00 18.87
N ALA A 449 4.66 -4.87 19.46
CA ALA A 449 4.75 -6.30 19.18
C ALA A 449 4.35 -6.63 17.74
N LEU A 450 3.33 -5.96 17.20
CA LEU A 450 2.85 -6.16 15.83
C LEU A 450 3.84 -5.61 14.80
N THR A 451 4.43 -4.43 15.01
CA THR A 451 5.47 -3.88 14.13
C THR A 451 6.70 -4.76 14.11
N ALA A 452 7.20 -5.14 15.29
CA ALA A 452 8.34 -6.04 15.40
C ALA A 452 8.08 -7.40 14.73
N PHE A 453 6.88 -7.96 14.92
CA PHE A 453 6.49 -9.21 14.26
C PHE A 453 6.37 -9.06 12.74
N LYS A 454 5.78 -7.95 12.25
CA LYS A 454 5.70 -7.69 10.81
C LYS A 454 7.08 -7.62 10.18
N HIS A 455 8.03 -6.90 10.78
CA HIS A 455 9.39 -6.77 10.27
C HIS A 455 10.22 -8.05 10.31
N SER A 456 9.95 -8.95 11.26
CA SER A 456 10.72 -10.19 11.45
C SER A 456 10.09 -11.43 10.80
N CYS A 457 8.89 -11.31 10.23
CA CYS A 457 8.16 -12.43 9.64
C CYS A 457 7.94 -12.22 8.15
N ASP A 458 8.74 -12.86 7.30
CA ASP A 458 8.64 -12.80 5.84
C ASP A 458 7.25 -13.14 5.32
N ALA A 459 6.50 -14.00 6.03
CA ALA A 459 5.12 -14.29 5.70
C ALA A 459 4.20 -13.06 5.71
N LEU A 460 4.61 -11.94 6.35
CA LEU A 460 3.84 -10.70 6.42
C LEU A 460 4.28 -9.64 5.40
N ILE A 461 5.10 -10.03 4.42
CA ILE A 461 5.49 -9.15 3.33
C ILE A 461 4.25 -8.69 2.54
N ASP A 462 4.22 -7.41 2.18
CA ASP A 462 3.11 -6.83 1.41
C ASP A 462 3.31 -7.09 -0.07
N ASN A 463 2.32 -7.33 -0.76
CA ASN A 463 2.13 -7.56 -2.18
C ASN A 463 1.52 -8.94 -2.45
N GLY A 464 0.23 -9.03 -2.19
CA GLY A 464 -0.71 -10.00 -2.68
C GLY A 464 -0.15 -11.39 -3.01
N ASP A 465 -0.63 -11.93 -4.09
CA ASP A 465 -0.31 -13.29 -4.54
C ASP A 465 1.16 -13.54 -4.91
N ARG A 466 1.96 -12.49 -5.10
CA ARG A 466 3.37 -12.62 -5.54
C ARG A 466 4.33 -12.86 -4.39
N ALA A 467 3.98 -12.40 -3.19
CA ALA A 467 4.92 -12.42 -2.08
C ALA A 467 4.53 -13.42 -0.98
N SER A 468 3.24 -13.59 -0.68
CA SER A 468 2.80 -14.38 0.47
C SER A 468 1.44 -15.04 0.22
N GLU A 469 1.36 -16.36 0.41
CA GLU A 469 0.11 -17.10 0.33
C GLU A 469 -0.76 -16.89 1.57
N VAL A 470 -2.05 -16.61 1.41
CA VAL A 470 -3.05 -16.60 2.50
C VAL A 470 -4.01 -17.76 2.37
N LYS A 471 -4.10 -18.55 3.42
CA LYS A 471 -5.06 -19.65 3.52
C LYS A 471 -6.01 -19.43 4.67
N PHE A 472 -7.31 -19.26 4.38
CA PHE A 472 -8.35 -19.18 5.40
C PHE A 472 -8.69 -20.57 5.93
N LEU A 473 -8.73 -20.70 7.26
CA LEU A 473 -8.90 -21.98 7.95
C LEU A 473 -10.36 -22.21 8.35
N THR A 474 -10.73 -23.49 8.51
CA THR A 474 -12.06 -23.86 9.00
C THR A 474 -12.12 -23.73 10.52
N THR A 475 -13.14 -23.06 11.03
CA THR A 475 -13.36 -22.88 12.48
C THR A 475 -14.62 -23.59 12.93
N GLY A 476 -14.57 -24.20 14.12
CA GLY A 476 -15.74 -24.86 14.75
C GLY A 476 -16.72 -23.88 15.39
N ASN A 477 -16.42 -22.58 15.38
CA ASN A 477 -17.28 -21.52 15.89
C ASN A 477 -17.29 -20.34 14.95
N SER A 478 -18.47 -19.85 14.59
CA SER A 478 -18.67 -18.74 13.63
C SER A 478 -18.13 -17.39 14.10
N ASN A 479 -17.81 -17.21 15.39
CA ASN A 479 -17.18 -15.99 15.89
C ASN A 479 -15.66 -15.96 15.65
N LEU A 480 -15.06 -17.10 15.27
CA LEU A 480 -13.64 -17.15 14.97
C LEU A 480 -13.38 -16.85 13.50
N VAL A 481 -12.38 -16.03 13.26
CA VAL A 481 -11.72 -15.85 11.96
C VAL A 481 -10.29 -16.34 12.11
N ALA A 482 -9.89 -17.32 11.28
CA ALA A 482 -8.55 -17.88 11.32
C ALA A 482 -7.96 -18.00 9.93
N TYR A 483 -6.67 -17.71 9.80
CA TYR A 483 -5.93 -17.83 8.55
C TYR A 483 -4.45 -18.03 8.82
N THR A 484 -3.75 -18.59 7.83
CA THR A 484 -2.30 -18.58 7.78
C THR A 484 -1.83 -17.67 6.65
N ARG A 485 -0.65 -17.07 6.86
CA ARG A 485 0.17 -16.48 5.80
C ARG A 485 1.47 -17.26 5.70
N HIS A 486 1.86 -17.59 4.48
CA HIS A 486 3.06 -18.35 4.22
C HIS A 486 3.91 -17.66 3.15
N HIS A 487 5.20 -17.55 3.40
CA HIS A 487 6.19 -17.09 2.43
C HIS A 487 7.55 -17.70 2.80
N ASN A 488 8.27 -18.21 1.79
CA ASN A 488 9.50 -18.97 1.99
C ASN A 488 9.26 -20.12 3.00
N GLU A 489 10.07 -20.22 4.03
CA GLU A 489 9.95 -21.24 5.09
C GLU A 489 9.20 -20.76 6.33
N GLN A 490 8.59 -19.58 6.26
CA GLN A 490 7.91 -18.96 7.39
C GLN A 490 6.40 -18.99 7.23
N THR A 491 5.71 -19.23 8.34
CA THR A 491 4.24 -19.21 8.39
C THR A 491 3.77 -18.48 9.63
N ALA A 492 2.90 -17.48 9.46
CA ALA A 492 2.13 -16.89 10.53
C ALA A 492 0.74 -17.52 10.58
N LEU A 493 0.26 -17.89 11.77
CA LEU A 493 -1.10 -18.34 12.04
C LEU A 493 -1.80 -17.30 12.90
N VAL A 494 -2.92 -16.79 12.44
CA VAL A 494 -3.72 -15.78 13.13
C VAL A 494 -5.09 -16.35 13.46
N VAL A 495 -5.51 -16.24 14.71
CA VAL A 495 -6.84 -16.65 15.20
C VAL A 495 -7.46 -15.49 15.97
N LEU A 496 -8.59 -14.98 15.49
CA LEU A 496 -9.33 -13.84 16.07
C LEU A 496 -10.68 -14.31 16.57
N ASN A 497 -11.08 -13.87 17.74
CA ASN A 497 -12.46 -13.98 18.23
C ASN A 497 -13.17 -12.63 18.10
N LEU A 498 -14.04 -12.50 17.10
CA LEU A 498 -14.82 -11.29 16.82
C LEU A 498 -16.18 -11.29 17.51
N GLY A 499 -16.45 -12.30 18.36
CA GLY A 499 -17.67 -12.40 19.16
C GLY A 499 -17.60 -11.58 20.45
N THR A 500 -18.76 -11.48 21.12
CA THR A 500 -18.93 -10.75 22.39
C THR A 500 -18.69 -11.62 23.63
N SER A 501 -18.37 -12.90 23.46
CA SER A 501 -18.10 -13.87 24.53
C SER A 501 -16.80 -14.63 24.24
N ALA A 502 -16.18 -15.16 25.27
CA ALA A 502 -15.04 -16.06 25.12
C ALA A 502 -15.45 -17.30 24.31
N VAL A 503 -14.58 -17.76 23.44
CA VAL A 503 -14.77 -18.95 22.61
C VAL A 503 -13.70 -19.99 22.98
N ASN A 504 -14.13 -21.24 23.15
CA ASN A 504 -13.26 -22.40 23.21
C ASN A 504 -13.68 -23.35 22.08
N SER A 505 -12.91 -23.39 20.98
CA SER A 505 -13.31 -24.12 19.77
C SER A 505 -12.12 -24.51 18.90
N ILE A 506 -12.35 -25.47 18.04
CA ILE A 506 -11.35 -25.99 17.11
C ILE A 506 -11.13 -25.07 15.90
N VAL A 507 -9.90 -25.06 15.42
CA VAL A 507 -9.49 -24.57 14.11
C VAL A 507 -8.84 -25.74 13.37
N THR A 508 -9.24 -25.97 12.13
CA THR A 508 -8.78 -27.10 11.30
C THR A 508 -8.07 -26.60 10.05
N GLY A 509 -7.04 -27.34 9.61
CA GLY A 509 -6.24 -27.01 8.44
C GLY A 509 -4.91 -26.33 8.77
N ILE A 510 -4.51 -26.37 10.05
CA ILE A 510 -3.21 -25.92 10.53
C ILE A 510 -2.15 -26.93 10.08
N GLU A 511 -0.99 -26.48 9.68
CA GLU A 511 0.16 -27.33 9.45
C GLU A 511 0.69 -27.87 10.78
N PRO A 512 0.73 -29.19 11.02
CA PRO A 512 1.19 -29.74 12.29
C PRO A 512 2.67 -29.46 12.56
N GLY A 513 3.03 -29.37 13.82
CA GLY A 513 4.42 -29.24 14.25
C GLY A 513 4.62 -28.21 15.36
N GLU A 514 5.86 -27.76 15.51
CA GLU A 514 6.24 -26.77 16.51
C GLU A 514 5.96 -25.36 16.01
N TRP A 515 5.31 -24.57 16.87
CA TRP A 515 4.95 -23.18 16.66
C TRP A 515 5.36 -22.35 17.87
N LYS A 516 5.68 -21.10 17.68
CA LYS A 516 5.92 -20.13 18.76
C LYS A 516 4.73 -19.19 18.86
N LEU A 517 4.24 -18.93 20.08
CA LEU A 517 3.19 -17.93 20.32
C LEU A 517 3.85 -16.55 20.23
N ALA A 518 3.65 -15.84 19.12
CA ALA A 518 4.23 -14.51 18.92
C ALA A 518 3.50 -13.44 19.74
N ILE A 519 2.16 -13.40 19.66
CA ILE A 519 1.36 -12.36 20.30
C ILE A 519 0.02 -12.94 20.75
N ASP A 520 -0.41 -12.62 21.97
CA ASP A 520 -1.78 -12.85 22.41
C ASP A 520 -2.28 -11.71 23.29
N VAL A 521 -3.57 -11.73 23.63
CA VAL A 521 -4.23 -10.71 24.45
C VAL A 521 -3.66 -10.58 25.87
N ASN A 522 -3.01 -11.63 26.38
CA ASN A 522 -2.45 -11.70 27.73
C ASN A 522 -0.92 -11.60 27.75
N ASN A 523 -0.26 -11.93 26.64
CA ASN A 523 1.20 -12.00 26.56
C ASN A 523 1.73 -11.30 25.30
N ILE A 524 1.72 -9.98 25.34
CA ILE A 524 2.12 -9.12 24.23
C ILE A 524 3.65 -9.11 24.02
N ALA A 525 4.42 -9.48 25.05
CA ALA A 525 5.88 -9.39 25.03
C ALA A 525 6.60 -10.70 24.65
N ALA A 526 5.88 -11.80 24.38
CA ALA A 526 6.49 -13.10 24.11
C ALA A 526 7.36 -13.11 22.84
N GLY A 527 6.95 -12.37 21.81
CA GLY A 527 7.71 -12.21 20.57
C GLY A 527 8.14 -13.54 19.94
N LEU A 528 9.12 -13.51 19.04
CA LEU A 528 9.66 -14.68 18.35
C LEU A 528 10.53 -15.59 19.25
N THR A 529 10.82 -15.18 20.46
CA THR A 529 11.63 -15.92 21.45
C THR A 529 10.79 -16.84 22.35
N ALA A 530 9.47 -16.90 22.14
CA ALA A 530 8.58 -17.74 22.95
C ALA A 530 8.96 -19.22 22.86
N THR A 531 8.73 -19.97 23.94
CA THR A 531 8.91 -21.43 23.98
C THR A 531 8.00 -22.08 22.94
N PRO A 532 8.52 -22.98 22.09
CA PRO A 532 7.70 -23.69 21.11
C PRO A 532 6.58 -24.50 21.75
N VAL A 533 5.45 -24.55 21.07
CA VAL A 533 4.29 -25.37 21.40
C VAL A 533 3.91 -26.22 20.20
N THR A 534 3.53 -27.47 20.41
CA THR A 534 3.06 -28.33 19.33
C THR A 534 1.61 -28.00 19.00
N LEU A 535 1.33 -27.64 17.76
CA LEU A 535 -0.02 -27.53 17.21
C LEU A 535 -0.30 -28.72 16.29
N ASN A 536 -1.55 -29.19 16.33
CA ASN A 536 -2.05 -30.26 15.47
C ASN A 536 -2.85 -29.69 14.29
N ALA A 537 -3.09 -30.50 13.26
CA ALA A 537 -3.90 -30.11 12.11
C ALA A 537 -5.31 -29.63 12.47
N THR A 538 -5.84 -30.11 13.59
CA THR A 538 -7.04 -29.61 14.27
C THR A 538 -6.66 -29.31 15.70
N GLN A 539 -6.72 -28.03 16.08
CA GLN A 539 -6.28 -27.51 17.38
C GLN A 539 -7.41 -26.76 18.05
N ASN A 540 -7.56 -26.97 19.36
CA ASN A 540 -8.51 -26.20 20.17
C ASN A 540 -7.88 -24.91 20.66
N PHE A 541 -8.59 -23.80 20.52
CA PHE A 541 -8.17 -22.47 20.97
C PHE A 541 -9.18 -21.90 21.96
N SER A 542 -8.68 -21.39 23.08
CA SER A 542 -9.46 -20.58 24.03
C SER A 542 -9.07 -19.11 23.84
N ILE A 543 -10.03 -18.28 23.39
CA ILE A 543 -9.80 -16.88 23.07
C ILE A 543 -10.91 -16.03 23.67
N PRO A 544 -10.59 -15.01 24.49
CA PRO A 544 -11.61 -14.12 25.07
C PRO A 544 -12.34 -13.30 23.99
N ALA A 545 -13.43 -12.66 24.37
CA ALA A 545 -14.18 -11.75 23.48
C ALA A 545 -13.28 -10.64 22.95
N GLY A 546 -13.32 -10.38 21.64
CA GLY A 546 -12.46 -9.39 20.96
C GLY A 546 -10.97 -9.70 21.05
N GLY A 547 -10.62 -10.94 21.45
CA GLY A 547 -9.25 -11.39 21.65
C GLY A 547 -8.64 -12.03 20.41
N TYR A 548 -7.35 -12.37 20.52
CA TYR A 548 -6.57 -12.89 19.42
C TYR A 548 -5.42 -13.78 19.92
N LYS A 549 -4.91 -14.60 19.01
CA LYS A 549 -3.62 -15.30 19.12
C LYS A 549 -2.92 -15.29 17.78
N VAL A 550 -1.64 -14.99 17.79
CA VAL A 550 -0.76 -15.04 16.62
C VAL A 550 0.38 -16.00 16.91
N TYR A 551 0.53 -16.99 16.09
CA TYR A 551 1.61 -17.97 16.16
C TYR A 551 2.52 -17.83 14.94
N TYR A 552 3.74 -18.30 15.12
CA TYR A 552 4.78 -18.26 14.13
C TYR A 552 5.47 -19.63 14.03
N LYS A 553 5.77 -20.05 12.80
CA LYS A 553 6.54 -21.24 12.47
C LYS A 553 7.63 -20.88 11.46
N GLY A 554 8.79 -21.46 11.58
CA GLY A 554 10.00 -21.17 10.81
C GLY A 554 11.02 -20.37 11.63
N GLU A 555 12.22 -20.22 11.11
CA GLU A 555 13.20 -19.32 11.73
C GLU A 555 12.85 -17.86 11.37
N PRO A 556 12.99 -16.91 12.30
CA PRO A 556 12.84 -15.52 11.98
C PRO A 556 13.75 -15.20 10.79
N ALA A 557 13.27 -14.39 9.85
CA ALA A 557 14.18 -13.67 8.99
C ALA A 557 15.20 -13.06 9.93
N ALA A 558 16.46 -13.33 9.75
CA ALA A 558 17.48 -12.65 10.51
C ALA A 558 17.19 -11.15 10.32
N GLY A 559 16.57 -10.54 11.30
CA GLY A 559 16.31 -9.10 11.35
C GLY A 559 17.64 -8.40 11.54
N GLY A 560 18.53 -8.61 10.57
CA GLY A 560 19.81 -7.96 10.48
C GLY A 560 19.61 -6.63 9.79
N ILE A 561 20.22 -5.62 10.30
CA ILE A 561 20.48 -4.39 9.59
C ILE A 561 21.04 -4.81 8.23
N VAL A 562 20.45 -4.35 7.12
CA VAL A 562 21.00 -4.64 5.79
C VAL A 562 22.45 -4.20 5.78
N GLY A 563 23.35 -5.14 5.51
CA GLY A 563 24.79 -4.92 5.61
C GLY A 563 25.44 -5.34 6.94
N ASP A 564 24.70 -5.77 7.96
CA ASP A 564 25.24 -6.43 9.18
C ASP A 564 25.55 -7.90 8.86
N VAL A 565 26.66 -8.08 8.14
CA VAL A 565 27.06 -9.38 7.58
C VAL A 565 27.55 -10.33 8.66
N ASN A 566 28.19 -9.80 9.71
CA ASN A 566 28.71 -10.58 10.82
C ASN A 566 27.63 -10.90 11.88
N GLY A 567 26.47 -10.24 11.82
CA GLY A 567 25.33 -10.50 12.71
C GLY A 567 25.49 -9.96 14.12
N ASP A 568 26.35 -8.95 14.34
CA ASP A 568 26.61 -8.39 15.67
C ASP A 568 25.62 -7.28 16.07
N GLY A 569 24.75 -6.85 15.14
CA GLY A 569 23.72 -5.84 15.36
C GLY A 569 24.18 -4.41 15.14
N GLU A 570 25.40 -4.20 14.66
CA GLU A 570 25.96 -2.88 14.34
C GLU A 570 26.51 -2.88 12.90
N LEU A 571 26.31 -1.79 12.14
CA LEU A 571 26.99 -1.60 10.87
C LEU A 571 28.40 -1.05 11.09
N SER A 572 29.41 -1.82 10.70
CA SER A 572 30.79 -1.50 10.94
C SER A 572 31.74 -1.97 9.81
N ILE A 573 33.00 -1.62 9.89
CA ILE A 573 34.03 -2.16 8.98
C ILE A 573 34.17 -3.68 9.14
N GLY A 574 33.72 -4.24 10.26
CA GLY A 574 33.65 -5.68 10.50
C GLY A 574 32.79 -6.39 9.49
N ASP A 575 31.69 -5.78 9.08
CA ASP A 575 30.74 -6.33 8.10
C ASP A 575 31.33 -6.32 6.68
N VAL A 576 32.05 -5.27 6.34
CA VAL A 576 32.78 -5.21 5.06
C VAL A 576 33.79 -6.36 4.98
N THR A 577 34.50 -6.63 6.06
CA THR A 577 35.47 -7.73 6.14
C THR A 577 34.75 -9.09 6.02
N ALA A 578 33.66 -9.27 6.76
CA ALA A 578 32.84 -10.49 6.71
C ALA A 578 32.26 -10.75 5.31
N MET A 579 31.78 -9.71 4.62
CA MET A 579 31.27 -9.80 3.25
C MET A 579 32.37 -10.19 2.25
N ILE A 580 33.57 -9.60 2.38
CA ILE A 580 34.72 -9.96 1.54
C ILE A 580 35.11 -11.42 1.79
N ASP A 581 35.19 -11.85 3.04
CA ASP A 581 35.51 -13.24 3.39
C ASP A 581 34.46 -14.24 2.86
N MET A 582 33.19 -13.86 2.88
CA MET A 582 32.10 -14.66 2.32
C MET A 582 32.23 -14.78 0.79
N LEU A 583 32.48 -13.70 0.09
CA LEU A 583 32.70 -13.69 -1.37
C LEU A 583 33.92 -14.52 -1.79
N LEU A 584 34.98 -14.54 -0.95
CA LEU A 584 36.19 -15.31 -1.24
C LEU A 584 36.07 -16.80 -0.91
N SER A 585 35.15 -17.19 -0.03
CA SER A 585 34.98 -18.56 0.44
C SER A 585 34.00 -19.41 -0.38
N ASP A 586 33.28 -18.82 -1.33
CA ASP A 586 32.23 -19.45 -2.15
C ASP A 586 31.10 -20.15 -1.31
N ASN A 587 30.92 -19.71 -0.06
CA ASN A 587 29.99 -20.28 0.91
C ASN A 587 28.67 -19.49 0.99
N GLY A 588 28.19 -18.93 -0.11
CA GLY A 588 26.92 -18.18 -0.16
C GLY A 588 25.73 -19.09 0.12
N ASP A 589 25.17 -19.05 1.33
CA ASP A 589 23.87 -19.62 1.66
C ASP A 589 22.78 -18.69 1.12
N SER A 590 21.74 -19.25 0.53
CA SER A 590 20.61 -18.47 -0.04
C SER A 590 19.86 -17.62 1.00
N ALA A 591 20.00 -17.93 2.30
CA ALA A 591 19.46 -17.12 3.40
C ALA A 591 20.31 -15.88 3.69
N ALA A 592 21.60 -15.90 3.38
CA ALA A 592 22.50 -14.76 3.51
C ALA A 592 22.24 -13.68 2.45
N LEU A 593 21.78 -14.07 1.25
CA LEU A 593 21.54 -13.18 0.12
C LEU A 593 20.68 -11.95 0.46
N LYS A 594 19.62 -12.10 1.26
CA LYS A 594 18.72 -10.97 1.55
C LYS A 594 19.28 -9.92 2.51
N ARG A 595 20.15 -10.32 3.44
CA ARG A 595 20.78 -9.42 4.41
C ARG A 595 22.00 -8.75 3.81
N ASP A 596 22.68 -9.49 2.96
CA ASP A 596 24.02 -9.18 2.47
C ASP A 596 23.98 -8.58 1.04
N ASP A 597 22.83 -8.66 0.33
CA ASP A 597 22.52 -7.91 -0.90
C ASP A 597 22.18 -6.45 -0.54
N VAL A 598 23.23 -5.67 -0.34
CA VAL A 598 23.16 -4.30 0.16
C VAL A 598 22.69 -3.32 -0.92
N ASN A 599 22.97 -3.64 -2.18
CA ASN A 599 22.58 -2.81 -3.33
C ASN A 599 21.20 -3.19 -3.90
N GLY A 600 20.63 -4.35 -3.49
CA GLY A 600 19.29 -4.80 -3.88
C GLY A 600 19.19 -5.35 -5.30
N ASP A 601 20.30 -5.77 -5.91
CA ASP A 601 20.32 -6.29 -7.30
C ASP A 601 20.00 -7.81 -7.39
N GLY A 602 19.88 -8.50 -6.26
CA GLY A 602 19.55 -9.92 -6.16
C GLY A 602 20.76 -10.85 -6.27
N GLU A 603 22.00 -10.32 -6.36
CA GLU A 603 23.24 -11.08 -6.43
C GLU A 603 24.21 -10.59 -5.34
N LEU A 604 24.84 -11.50 -4.61
CA LEU A 604 25.91 -11.14 -3.68
C LEU A 604 27.22 -10.97 -4.45
N SER A 605 27.72 -9.74 -4.50
CA SER A 605 28.85 -9.36 -5.35
C SER A 605 29.75 -8.29 -4.73
N ILE A 606 30.80 -7.91 -5.42
CA ILE A 606 31.63 -6.75 -5.03
C ILE A 606 30.83 -5.44 -5.04
N GLY A 607 29.67 -5.41 -5.73
CA GLY A 607 28.73 -4.29 -5.72
C GLY A 607 28.18 -4.03 -4.32
N ASP A 608 27.90 -5.08 -3.55
CA ASP A 608 27.38 -5.00 -2.18
C ASP A 608 28.42 -4.52 -1.21
N VAL A 609 29.67 -4.97 -1.38
CA VAL A 609 30.80 -4.44 -0.61
C VAL A 609 30.94 -2.93 -0.82
N THR A 610 30.79 -2.48 -2.05
CA THR A 610 30.87 -1.05 -2.39
C THR A 610 29.70 -0.28 -1.79
N ALA A 611 28.47 -0.81 -1.90
CA ALA A 611 27.29 -0.22 -1.31
C ALA A 611 27.36 -0.13 0.22
N LEU A 612 27.90 -1.17 0.88
CA LEU A 612 28.09 -1.18 2.33
C LEU A 612 29.14 -0.15 2.77
N ILE A 613 30.25 -0.03 2.03
CA ILE A 613 31.25 1.01 2.29
C ILE A 613 30.63 2.40 2.13
N ASP A 614 29.83 2.62 1.09
CA ASP A 614 29.14 3.89 0.86
C ASP A 614 28.17 4.24 1.99
N ILE A 615 27.48 3.25 2.55
CA ILE A 615 26.63 3.44 3.74
C ILE A 615 27.48 3.85 4.93
N LEU A 616 28.56 3.11 5.22
CA LEU A 616 29.44 3.40 6.35
C LEU A 616 30.15 4.76 6.28
N LEU A 617 30.44 5.25 5.07
CA LEU A 617 31.02 6.59 4.88
C LEU A 617 30.01 7.72 5.09
N ARG A 618 28.71 7.40 5.14
CA ARG A 618 27.61 8.36 5.38
C ARG A 618 27.10 8.34 6.83
N LEU A 619 27.46 7.29 7.61
CA LEU A 619 27.22 7.21 9.06
C LEU A 619 28.24 8.05 9.84
#